data_d8948ece50207e3213a8831a1bba2c89
#
_entry.id   d8948ece50207e3213a8831a1bba2c89
#
_cell.length_a   1.000
_cell.length_b   1.000
_cell.length_c   1.000
_cell.angle_alpha   90.00
_cell.angle_beta   90.00
_cell.angle_gamma   90.00
#
_symmetry.space_group_name_H-M   'P 1'
#
loop_
_entity.id
_entity.type
_entity.pdbx_description
1 polymer ?
#
loop_
_entity_poly.entity_id
_entity_poly.type
_entity_poly.pdbx_seq_one_letter_code
_entity_poly.pdbx_strand_id
1 'polypeptide(L)'
;MIYKEKNIGIIGLGYVGAPLAYLAASKGYNVIGIDNDDTAIENINKRTNIPKELKGFENFKLVASKDYTILQKVDIIIVCVPTPTKNNKPDLTILKNVMQDLKDFLKRDSLLIIESTVAPGMTKQYVKDFLLKEKGFIVNEDYNLAY
;
A
#
# COMPACT_ATOMS: atom_id res chain seq x y z
N MET A 1 -8.98 -5.53 22.59
CA MET A 1 -7.93 -5.34 21.54
C MET A 1 -8.57 -5.53 20.16
N ILE A 2 -9.17 -4.48 19.62
CA ILE A 2 -10.04 -4.50 18.42
C ILE A 2 -9.23 -4.46 17.09
N TYR A 3 -7.90 -4.24 17.16
CA TYR A 3 -7.09 -3.94 15.96
C TYR A 3 -6.55 -5.17 15.20
N LYS A 4 -6.58 -6.37 15.78
CA LYS A 4 -6.04 -7.60 15.15
C LYS A 4 -6.90 -8.17 14.00
N GLU A 5 -8.10 -7.66 13.81
CA GLU A 5 -9.01 -8.13 12.75
C GLU A 5 -8.90 -7.32 11.45
N LYS A 6 -8.06 -6.26 11.43
CA LYS A 6 -7.87 -5.44 10.22
C LYS A 6 -6.89 -6.08 9.26
N ASN A 7 -7.27 -6.10 7.98
CA ASN A 7 -6.41 -6.52 6.89
C ASN A 7 -5.67 -5.30 6.32
N ILE A 8 -4.37 -5.42 6.11
CA ILE A 8 -3.51 -4.34 5.61
C ILE A 8 -3.02 -4.71 4.22
N GLY A 9 -3.22 -3.83 3.25
CA GLY A 9 -2.62 -3.89 1.92
C GLY A 9 -1.43 -2.94 1.82
N ILE A 10 -0.31 -3.40 1.28
CA ILE A 10 0.87 -2.57 1.04
C ILE A 10 1.22 -2.65 -0.44
N ILE A 11 1.19 -1.51 -1.12
CA ILE A 11 1.46 -1.39 -2.55
C ILE A 11 2.85 -0.79 -2.74
N GLY A 12 3.75 -1.53 -3.38
CA GLY A 12 5.18 -1.27 -3.47
C GLY A 12 5.94 -1.99 -2.35
N LEU A 13 6.66 -3.06 -2.70
CA LEU A 13 7.42 -3.92 -1.77
C LEU A 13 8.93 -3.65 -1.86
N GLY A 14 9.30 -2.40 -2.10
CA GLY A 14 10.67 -1.94 -2.09
C GLY A 14 11.23 -1.70 -0.68
N TYR A 15 12.21 -0.77 -0.57
CA TYR A 15 12.94 -0.47 0.67
C TYR A 15 12.07 -0.01 1.83
N VAL A 16 10.90 0.57 1.58
CA VAL A 16 9.96 1.03 2.61
C VAL A 16 8.86 -0.01 2.83
N GLY A 17 8.21 -0.44 1.75
CA GLY A 17 7.02 -1.28 1.85
C GLY A 17 7.29 -2.70 2.34
N ALA A 18 8.39 -3.35 1.92
CA ALA A 18 8.69 -4.71 2.38
C ALA A 18 8.99 -4.77 3.90
N PRO A 19 9.86 -3.92 4.48
CA PRO A 19 10.04 -3.87 5.94
C PRO A 19 8.74 -3.56 6.69
N LEU A 20 7.92 -2.64 6.18
CA LEU A 20 6.63 -2.31 6.77
C LEU A 20 5.66 -3.51 6.75
N ALA A 21 5.64 -4.28 5.65
CA ALA A 21 4.83 -5.48 5.52
C ALA A 21 5.22 -6.55 6.56
N TYR A 22 6.51 -6.79 6.73
CA TYR A 22 7.00 -7.70 7.76
C TYR A 22 6.69 -7.20 9.17
N LEU A 23 6.88 -5.91 9.44
CA LEU A 23 6.57 -5.32 10.74
C LEU A 23 5.08 -5.45 11.09
N ALA A 24 4.19 -5.11 10.17
CA ALA A 24 2.75 -5.26 10.37
C ALA A 24 2.36 -6.72 10.61
N ALA A 25 2.90 -7.65 9.81
CA ALA A 25 2.65 -9.08 9.96
C ALA A 25 3.19 -9.62 11.31
N SER A 26 4.35 -9.14 11.79
CA SER A 26 4.90 -9.51 13.10
C SER A 26 4.04 -9.05 14.28
N LYS A 27 3.23 -8.00 14.07
CA LYS A 27 2.24 -7.53 15.06
C LYS A 27 0.92 -8.30 14.99
N GLY A 28 0.81 -9.29 14.10
CA GLY A 28 -0.33 -10.18 13.98
C GLY A 28 -1.43 -9.71 13.03
N TYR A 29 -1.18 -8.69 12.20
CA TYR A 29 -2.09 -8.30 11.13
C TYR A 29 -2.03 -9.30 9.96
N ASN A 30 -3.14 -9.43 9.23
CA ASN A 30 -3.14 -10.06 7.92
C ASN A 30 -2.64 -9.04 6.90
N VAL A 31 -1.53 -9.32 6.23
CA VAL A 31 -0.90 -8.39 5.31
C VAL A 31 -0.88 -8.95 3.89
N ILE A 32 -1.28 -8.12 2.95
CA ILE A 32 -1.25 -8.38 1.51
C ILE A 32 -0.31 -7.37 0.87
N GLY A 33 0.76 -7.83 0.24
CA GLY A 33 1.68 -7.00 -0.52
C GLY A 33 1.33 -7.03 -2.01
N ILE A 34 1.39 -5.87 -2.67
CA ILE A 34 1.28 -5.74 -4.12
C ILE A 34 2.56 -5.14 -4.67
N ASP A 35 3.14 -5.79 -5.66
CA ASP A 35 4.26 -5.25 -6.44
C ASP A 35 4.19 -5.77 -7.87
N ASN A 36 4.88 -5.12 -8.81
CA ASN A 36 5.05 -5.58 -10.19
C ASN A 36 6.37 -6.35 -10.40
N ASP A 37 7.30 -6.29 -9.45
CA ASP A 37 8.57 -7.01 -9.47
C ASP A 37 8.40 -8.43 -8.93
N ASP A 38 8.61 -9.42 -9.80
CA ASP A 38 8.53 -10.84 -9.44
C ASP A 38 9.53 -11.21 -8.33
N THR A 39 10.70 -10.59 -8.32
CA THR A 39 11.74 -10.84 -7.30
C THR A 39 11.27 -10.35 -5.92
N ALA A 40 10.67 -9.16 -5.85
CA ALA A 40 10.13 -8.64 -4.60
C ALA A 40 9.01 -9.54 -4.05
N ILE A 41 8.09 -9.96 -4.92
CA ILE A 41 7.00 -10.88 -4.57
C ILE A 41 7.54 -12.22 -4.06
N GLU A 42 8.49 -12.81 -4.80
CA GLU A 42 9.09 -14.08 -4.43
C GLU A 42 9.82 -14.02 -3.09
N ASN A 43 10.59 -12.95 -2.84
CA ASN A 43 11.27 -12.72 -1.57
C ASN A 43 10.30 -12.67 -0.39
N ILE A 44 9.17 -11.99 -0.54
CA ILE A 44 8.12 -11.95 0.49
C ILE A 44 7.53 -13.35 0.70
N ASN A 45 7.13 -14.03 -0.37
CA ASN A 45 6.43 -15.31 -0.26
C ASN A 45 7.34 -16.45 0.23
N LYS A 46 8.63 -16.42 -0.13
CA LYS A 46 9.64 -17.40 0.33
C LYS A 46 10.30 -17.01 1.66
N ARG A 47 10.00 -15.84 2.23
CA ARG A 47 10.62 -15.35 3.47
C ARG A 47 12.14 -15.22 3.39
N THR A 48 12.70 -14.88 2.22
CA THR A 48 14.16 -14.86 2.01
C THR A 48 14.84 -13.60 2.58
N ASN A 49 14.13 -12.46 2.65
CA ASN A 49 14.67 -11.17 3.06
C ASN A 49 13.97 -10.61 4.31
N ILE A 50 13.75 -11.47 5.30
CA ILE A 50 13.17 -11.03 6.59
C ILE A 50 14.16 -10.08 7.29
N PRO A 51 13.75 -8.88 7.73
CA PRO A 51 14.56 -7.98 8.54
C PRO A 51 15.18 -8.72 9.74
N LYS A 52 16.45 -8.42 10.06
CA LYS A 52 17.20 -9.15 11.11
C LYS A 52 16.49 -9.12 12.46
N GLU A 53 15.85 -8.01 12.78
CA GLU A 53 15.09 -7.76 14.01
C GLU A 53 13.82 -8.61 14.13
N LEU A 54 13.35 -9.18 13.01
CA LEU A 54 12.14 -10.01 12.92
C LEU A 54 12.44 -11.48 12.65
N LYS A 55 13.70 -11.88 12.63
CA LYS A 55 14.09 -13.30 12.54
C LYS A 55 13.59 -14.07 13.76
N GLY A 56 12.96 -15.22 13.49
CA GLY A 56 12.36 -16.06 14.53
C GLY A 56 10.82 -15.89 14.66
N PHE A 57 10.22 -14.91 13.98
CA PHE A 57 8.79 -14.81 13.83
C PHE A 57 8.39 -15.40 12.45
N GLU A 58 8.31 -16.73 12.34
CA GLU A 58 8.14 -17.38 11.03
C GLU A 58 6.67 -17.53 10.59
N ASN A 59 5.72 -17.37 11.50
CA ASN A 59 4.29 -17.53 11.21
C ASN A 59 3.59 -16.21 10.84
N PHE A 60 4.15 -15.48 9.88
CA PHE A 60 3.52 -14.27 9.38
C PHE A 60 2.34 -14.58 8.45
N LYS A 61 1.23 -13.90 8.68
CA LYS A 61 0.12 -13.82 7.73
C LYS A 61 0.44 -12.72 6.71
N LEU A 62 1.38 -12.99 5.82
CA LEU A 62 1.87 -12.09 4.80
C LEU A 62 1.97 -12.84 3.48
N VAL A 63 1.31 -12.34 2.45
CA VAL A 63 1.39 -12.83 1.07
C VAL A 63 1.63 -11.67 0.12
N ALA A 64 2.29 -11.92 -1.01
CA ALA A 64 2.52 -10.91 -2.04
C ALA A 64 2.04 -11.41 -3.41
N SER A 65 1.54 -10.50 -4.25
CA SER A 65 1.00 -10.79 -5.58
C SER A 65 1.09 -9.54 -6.49
N LYS A 66 0.91 -9.74 -7.80
CA LYS A 66 0.61 -8.66 -8.76
C LYS A 66 -0.88 -8.34 -8.85
N ASP A 67 -1.72 -9.23 -8.36
CA ASP A 67 -3.17 -9.17 -8.53
C ASP A 67 -3.82 -8.25 -7.49
N TYR A 68 -4.32 -7.11 -7.94
CA TYR A 68 -5.04 -6.14 -7.11
C TYR A 68 -6.39 -6.66 -6.58
N THR A 69 -6.98 -7.70 -7.19
CA THR A 69 -8.28 -8.23 -6.76
C THR A 69 -8.26 -8.73 -5.31
N ILE A 70 -7.10 -9.17 -4.82
CA ILE A 70 -6.93 -9.63 -3.44
C ILE A 70 -7.07 -8.51 -2.40
N LEU A 71 -7.01 -7.22 -2.83
CA LEU A 71 -7.21 -6.06 -1.96
C LEU A 71 -8.68 -5.81 -1.58
N GLN A 72 -9.64 -6.49 -2.18
CA GLN A 72 -11.07 -6.29 -1.90
C GLN A 72 -11.45 -6.47 -0.41
N LYS A 73 -10.65 -7.25 0.34
CA LYS A 73 -10.86 -7.51 1.78
C LYS A 73 -10.02 -6.65 2.70
N VAL A 74 -9.27 -5.70 2.14
CA VAL A 74 -8.32 -4.87 2.90
C VAL A 74 -9.05 -3.66 3.50
N ASP A 75 -8.69 -3.33 4.74
CA ASP A 75 -9.26 -2.19 5.49
C ASP A 75 -8.35 -0.97 5.47
N ILE A 76 -7.02 -1.22 5.41
CA ILE A 76 -5.99 -0.19 5.40
C ILE A 76 -5.09 -0.45 4.20
N ILE A 77 -4.95 0.52 3.33
CA ILE A 77 -4.07 0.42 2.16
C ILE A 77 -2.96 1.46 2.30
N ILE A 78 -1.71 1.01 2.20
CA ILE A 78 -0.52 1.84 2.30
C ILE A 78 0.22 1.80 0.97
N VAL A 79 0.39 2.96 0.34
CA VAL A 79 1.08 3.09 -0.94
C VAL A 79 2.51 3.57 -0.70
N CYS A 80 3.48 2.72 -1.03
CA CYS A 80 4.93 2.89 -0.82
C CYS A 80 5.70 2.87 -2.15
N VAL A 81 5.15 3.43 -3.21
CA VAL A 81 5.79 3.40 -4.53
C VAL A 81 6.76 4.56 -4.74
N PRO A 82 7.79 4.41 -5.59
CA PRO A 82 8.71 5.49 -5.91
C PRO A 82 8.00 6.68 -6.56
N THR A 83 8.45 7.89 -6.20
CA THR A 83 8.07 9.15 -6.81
C THR A 83 9.34 9.91 -7.24
N PRO A 84 10.00 9.47 -8.33
CA PRO A 84 11.26 10.04 -8.76
C PRO A 84 11.11 11.49 -9.23
N THR A 85 12.21 12.20 -9.30
CA THR A 85 12.27 13.52 -9.90
C THR A 85 12.67 13.43 -11.37
N LYS A 86 11.90 14.04 -12.26
CA LYS A 86 12.20 14.16 -13.69
C LYS A 86 12.20 15.63 -14.08
N ASN A 87 13.28 16.12 -14.65
CA ASN A 87 13.44 17.55 -15.03
C ASN A 87 13.14 18.50 -13.86
N ASN A 88 13.67 18.22 -12.68
CA ASN A 88 13.47 18.97 -11.42
C ASN A 88 11.99 19.10 -10.98
N LYS A 89 11.12 18.20 -11.46
CA LYS A 89 9.72 18.12 -11.03
C LYS A 89 9.40 16.71 -10.56
N PRO A 90 8.51 16.54 -9.56
CA PRO A 90 8.04 15.22 -9.14
C PRO A 90 7.38 14.47 -10.30
N ASP A 91 7.82 13.24 -10.55
CA ASP A 91 7.16 12.35 -11.51
C ASP A 91 6.19 11.44 -10.76
N LEU A 92 4.91 11.72 -10.89
CA LEU A 92 3.82 10.98 -10.25
C LEU A 92 3.27 9.85 -11.14
N THR A 93 3.92 9.50 -12.23
CA THR A 93 3.43 8.51 -13.18
C THR A 93 3.14 7.16 -12.51
N ILE A 94 4.07 6.67 -11.66
CA ILE A 94 3.89 5.41 -10.94
C ILE A 94 2.70 5.50 -9.98
N LEU A 95 2.59 6.57 -9.19
CA LEU A 95 1.47 6.77 -8.29
C LEU A 95 0.13 6.82 -9.05
N LYS A 96 0.10 7.49 -10.20
CA LYS A 96 -1.09 7.57 -11.06
C LYS A 96 -1.54 6.20 -11.54
N ASN A 97 -0.60 5.37 -12.00
CA ASN A 97 -0.89 4.01 -12.43
C ASN A 97 -1.44 3.16 -11.26
N VAL A 98 -0.80 3.24 -10.09
CA VAL A 98 -1.29 2.57 -8.88
C VAL A 98 -2.71 3.01 -8.53
N MET A 99 -3.01 4.30 -8.57
CA MET A 99 -4.36 4.79 -8.27
C MET A 99 -5.39 4.30 -9.30
N GLN A 100 -4.99 4.19 -10.58
CA GLN A 100 -5.83 3.65 -11.63
C GLN A 100 -6.16 2.17 -11.41
N ASP A 101 -5.16 1.37 -11.00
CA ASP A 101 -5.34 -0.06 -10.72
C ASP A 101 -6.11 -0.28 -9.41
N LEU A 102 -5.85 0.54 -8.39
CA LEU A 102 -6.43 0.42 -7.05
C LEU A 102 -7.91 0.84 -7.00
N LYS A 103 -8.34 1.81 -7.81
CA LYS A 103 -9.65 2.45 -7.67
C LYS A 103 -10.80 1.46 -7.56
N ASP A 104 -10.76 0.35 -8.32
CA ASP A 104 -11.85 -0.62 -8.38
C ASP A 104 -11.91 -1.54 -7.15
N PHE A 105 -10.83 -1.59 -6.37
CA PHE A 105 -10.69 -2.45 -5.18
C PHE A 105 -10.73 -1.66 -3.86
N LEU A 106 -10.65 -0.32 -3.91
CA LEU A 106 -10.82 0.53 -2.74
C LEU A 106 -12.28 0.48 -2.28
N LYS A 107 -12.51 -0.02 -1.07
CA LYS A 107 -13.85 -0.10 -0.48
C LYS A 107 -14.18 1.13 0.37
N ARG A 108 -15.47 1.33 0.64
CA ARG A 108 -15.93 2.33 1.61
C ARG A 108 -15.38 2.01 3.01
N ASP A 109 -15.26 3.03 3.83
CA ASP A 109 -14.75 2.97 5.21
C ASP A 109 -13.28 2.51 5.33
N SER A 110 -12.54 2.40 4.21
CA SER A 110 -11.12 2.09 4.23
C SER A 110 -10.26 3.30 4.59
N LEU A 111 -9.05 3.03 5.07
CA LEU A 111 -8.00 4.03 5.24
C LEU A 111 -6.97 3.88 4.12
N LEU A 112 -6.78 4.91 3.32
CA LEU A 112 -5.71 5.00 2.32
C LEU A 112 -4.59 5.88 2.86
N ILE A 113 -3.37 5.35 2.92
CA ILE A 113 -2.17 6.05 3.38
C ILE A 113 -1.20 6.17 2.20
N ILE A 114 -0.71 7.36 1.93
CA ILE A 114 0.30 7.60 0.91
C ILE A 114 1.64 7.87 1.61
N GLU A 115 2.49 6.86 1.70
CA GLU A 115 3.85 6.94 2.25
C GLU A 115 4.88 7.41 1.22
N SER A 116 4.51 7.45 -0.06
CA SER A 116 5.38 7.95 -1.13
C SER A 116 5.75 9.41 -0.89
N THR A 117 7.04 9.75 -0.96
CA THR A 117 7.52 11.13 -0.79
C THR A 117 7.09 12.00 -1.96
N VAL A 118 6.29 13.02 -1.70
CA VAL A 118 5.82 14.00 -2.69
C VAL A 118 5.83 15.42 -2.13
N ALA A 119 5.82 16.41 -3.01
CA ALA A 119 5.75 17.79 -2.58
C ALA A 119 4.46 18.05 -1.77
N PRO A 120 4.54 18.90 -0.72
CA PRO A 120 3.40 19.21 0.14
C PRO A 120 2.17 19.64 -0.66
N GLY A 121 1.02 19.01 -0.38
CA GLY A 121 -0.27 19.33 -1.01
C GLY A 121 -0.55 18.64 -2.35
N MET A 122 0.47 18.25 -3.12
CA MET A 122 0.25 17.67 -4.47
C MET A 122 -0.42 16.31 -4.43
N THR A 123 0.02 15.40 -3.57
CA THR A 123 -0.54 14.06 -3.52
C THR A 123 -1.95 14.07 -2.97
N LYS A 124 -2.17 14.84 -1.91
CA LYS A 124 -3.50 14.99 -1.31
C LYS A 124 -4.50 15.43 -2.35
N GLN A 125 -4.19 16.52 -3.04
CA GLN A 125 -5.08 17.07 -4.06
C GLN A 125 -5.31 16.05 -5.18
N TYR A 126 -4.22 15.44 -5.70
CA TYR A 126 -4.33 14.46 -6.77
C TYR A 126 -5.19 13.24 -6.38
N VAL A 127 -4.90 12.59 -5.24
CA VAL A 127 -5.61 11.37 -4.81
C VAL A 127 -7.08 11.68 -4.54
N LYS A 128 -7.35 12.77 -3.83
CA LYS A 128 -8.70 13.23 -3.54
C LYS A 128 -9.51 13.49 -4.80
N ASP A 129 -8.97 14.30 -5.72
CA ASP A 129 -9.66 14.69 -6.95
C ASP A 129 -9.84 13.49 -7.88
N PHE A 130 -8.85 12.59 -7.93
CA PHE A 130 -8.93 11.36 -8.71
C PHE A 130 -10.07 10.46 -8.24
N LEU A 131 -10.13 10.15 -6.94
CA LEU A 131 -11.16 9.25 -6.41
C LEU A 131 -12.55 9.86 -6.43
N LEU A 132 -12.67 11.17 -6.25
CA LEU A 132 -13.93 11.88 -6.43
C LEU A 132 -14.42 11.75 -7.89
N LYS A 133 -13.53 11.99 -8.85
CA LYS A 133 -13.87 11.92 -10.28
C LYS A 133 -14.20 10.51 -10.75
N GLU A 134 -13.37 9.53 -10.39
CA GLU A 134 -13.45 8.17 -10.93
C GLU A 134 -14.47 7.27 -10.21
N LYS A 135 -14.73 7.53 -8.92
CA LYS A 135 -15.63 6.72 -8.09
C LYS A 135 -16.74 7.50 -7.41
N GLY A 136 -16.70 8.83 -7.43
CA GLY A 136 -17.57 9.67 -6.62
C GLY A 136 -17.27 9.56 -5.11
N PHE A 137 -16.08 9.09 -4.71
CA PHE A 137 -15.71 8.93 -3.32
C PHE A 137 -15.25 10.24 -2.70
N ILE A 138 -15.83 10.58 -1.55
CA ILE A 138 -15.55 11.78 -0.79
C ILE A 138 -14.70 11.43 0.44
N VAL A 139 -13.58 12.14 0.62
CA VAL A 139 -12.69 11.97 1.77
C VAL A 139 -13.43 12.29 3.06
N ASN A 140 -13.25 11.48 4.10
CA ASN A 140 -13.89 11.50 5.42
C ASN A 140 -15.39 11.17 5.42
N GLU A 141 -15.96 10.84 4.25
CA GLU A 141 -17.33 10.31 4.14
C GLU A 141 -17.29 8.87 3.65
N ASP A 142 -16.62 8.62 2.50
CA ASP A 142 -16.55 7.30 1.89
C ASP A 142 -15.27 6.55 2.25
N TYR A 143 -14.17 7.27 2.48
CA TYR A 143 -12.88 6.71 2.89
C TYR A 143 -12.07 7.75 3.67
N ASN A 144 -11.07 7.27 4.43
CA ASN A 144 -10.12 8.14 5.12
C ASN A 144 -8.81 8.22 4.34
N LEU A 145 -8.14 9.38 4.36
CA LEU A 145 -6.89 9.62 3.66
C LEU A 145 -5.84 10.19 4.61
N ALA A 146 -4.64 9.58 4.62
CA ALA A 146 -3.48 10.00 5.40
C ALA A 146 -2.21 10.08 4.55
N TYR A 147 -1.17 10.80 5.05
CA TYR A 147 0.14 10.99 4.45
C TYR A 147 1.21 10.86 5.50
#